data_a93813254b668dcf61a4ecc46dd4ef16
#
_entry.id   a93813254b668dcf61a4ecc46dd4ef16
#
_cell.length_a   1.000
_cell.length_b   1.000
_cell.length_c   1.000
_cell.angle_alpha   90.00
_cell.angle_beta   90.00
_cell.angle_gamma   90.00
#
_symmetry.space_group_name_H-M   'P 1'
#
loop_
_entity.id
_entity.type
_entity.pdbx_description
1 polymer ?
#
loop_
_entity_poly.entity_id
_entity_poly.type
_entity_poly.pdbx_seq_one_letter_code
_entity_poly.pdbx_strand_id
1 'polypeptide(L)'
;MEVMNEESRQGIEPQFLSQAQASGIKLRICQMNKTEQYGTIRDIGRYEINVEENGKIITLLKQEISYLSAPHPILSVPPPSGAVDPAGRPNVQQEFLDKAIRENQFLTLFLINGQRIKAIIEAYDNFTLLLKEGGKQHLYYKHSITTINR
;
A
#
# COMPACT_ATOMS: atom_id res chain seq x y z
N MET A 1 -23.14 3.23 -13.55
CA MET A 1 -23.58 2.47 -12.41
C MET A 1 -22.58 1.40 -12.08
N GLU A 2 -22.41 0.46 -12.94
CA GLU A 2 -21.41 -0.58 -12.70
C GLU A 2 -20.05 -0.01 -12.51
N VAL A 3 -19.74 1.00 -13.27
CA VAL A 3 -18.42 1.61 -13.17
C VAL A 3 -18.21 2.13 -11.77
N MET A 4 -19.23 2.75 -11.20
CA MET A 4 -19.10 3.25 -9.84
C MET A 4 -18.90 2.12 -8.86
N ASN A 5 -19.64 1.05 -9.04
CA ASN A 5 -19.50 -0.08 -8.14
C ASN A 5 -18.12 -0.69 -8.20
N GLU A 6 -17.58 -0.76 -9.41
CA GLU A 6 -16.26 -1.31 -9.55
C GLU A 6 -15.23 -0.43 -8.89
N GLU A 7 -15.38 0.88 -9.04
CA GLU A 7 -14.44 1.77 -8.40
C GLU A 7 -14.50 1.69 -6.90
N SER A 8 -15.72 1.55 -6.35
CA SER A 8 -15.84 1.45 -4.91
C SER A 8 -15.27 0.14 -4.39
N ARG A 9 -15.04 -0.83 -5.28
CA ARG A 9 -14.43 -2.09 -4.89
C ARG A 9 -12.97 -2.15 -5.24
N GLN A 10 -12.40 -1.07 -5.72
CA GLN A 10 -10.97 -1.04 -5.98
C GLN A 10 -10.23 -1.27 -4.69
N GLY A 11 -9.09 -1.92 -4.80
CA GLY A 11 -8.26 -2.17 -3.65
C GLY A 11 -7.59 -0.91 -3.14
N ILE A 12 -6.78 -1.11 -2.11
CA ILE A 12 -6.10 0.00 -1.46
C ILE A 12 -5.06 0.62 -2.39
N GLU A 13 -4.37 -0.20 -3.18
CA GLU A 13 -3.33 0.32 -4.05
C GLU A 13 -3.86 1.36 -5.04
N PRO A 14 -4.92 1.05 -5.81
CA PRO A 14 -5.41 2.06 -6.75
C PRO A 14 -5.87 3.33 -6.06
N GLN A 15 -6.50 3.20 -4.89
CA GLN A 15 -6.98 4.37 -4.16
C GLN A 15 -5.81 5.22 -3.68
N PHE A 16 -4.79 4.60 -3.13
CA PHE A 16 -3.62 5.33 -2.64
C PHE A 16 -2.93 6.06 -3.78
N LEU A 17 -2.70 5.36 -4.90
CA LEU A 17 -2.02 5.97 -6.03
C LEU A 17 -2.83 7.10 -6.64
N SER A 18 -4.15 6.92 -6.76
CA SER A 18 -5.01 7.96 -7.30
C SER A 18 -5.03 9.19 -6.41
N GLN A 19 -5.08 8.97 -5.09
CA GLN A 19 -5.10 10.09 -4.16
C GLN A 19 -3.78 10.83 -4.17
N ALA A 20 -2.67 10.11 -4.27
CA ALA A 20 -1.37 10.74 -4.36
C ALA A 20 -1.26 11.57 -5.65
N GLN A 21 -1.78 11.03 -6.75
CA GLN A 21 -1.77 11.74 -8.01
C GLN A 21 -2.61 13.01 -7.93
N ALA A 22 -3.81 12.90 -7.37
CA ALA A 22 -4.72 14.05 -7.30
C ALA A 22 -4.18 15.15 -6.41
N SER A 23 -3.52 14.79 -5.32
CA SER A 23 -2.99 15.80 -4.39
C SER A 23 -1.63 16.34 -4.81
N GLY A 24 -0.98 15.69 -5.77
CA GLY A 24 0.30 16.17 -6.26
C GLY A 24 1.43 16.08 -5.27
N ILE A 25 1.33 15.23 -4.26
CA ILE A 25 2.37 15.18 -3.24
C ILE A 25 3.58 14.40 -3.76
N LYS A 26 4.72 14.72 -3.17
CA LYS A 26 5.95 14.04 -3.52
C LYS A 26 6.09 12.80 -2.65
N LEU A 27 6.21 11.66 -3.29
CA LEU A 27 6.35 10.39 -2.62
C LEU A 27 7.81 9.96 -2.59
N ARG A 28 8.16 9.22 -1.54
CA ARG A 28 9.41 8.48 -1.51
C ARG A 28 9.09 7.05 -1.92
N ILE A 29 9.77 6.57 -2.94
CA ILE A 29 9.50 5.25 -3.50
C ILE A 29 10.73 4.39 -3.31
N CYS A 30 10.60 3.34 -2.52
CA CYS A 30 11.70 2.41 -2.28
C CYS A 30 11.53 1.20 -3.18
N GLN A 31 12.59 0.87 -3.91
CA GLN A 31 12.58 -0.25 -4.82
C GLN A 31 13.12 -1.50 -4.14
N MET A 32 12.87 -2.65 -4.77
CA MET A 32 13.29 -3.93 -4.20
C MET A 32 14.79 -4.01 -3.99
N ASN A 33 15.57 -3.28 -4.79
CA ASN A 33 17.01 -3.24 -4.65
C ASN A 33 17.51 -2.17 -3.68
N LYS A 34 16.58 -1.61 -2.87
CA LYS A 34 16.86 -0.57 -1.87
C LYS A 34 17.16 0.81 -2.45
N THR A 35 17.05 0.97 -3.76
CA THR A 35 17.18 2.27 -4.39
C THR A 35 15.96 3.12 -4.07
N GLU A 36 16.16 4.40 -3.80
CA GLU A 36 15.08 5.32 -3.50
C GLU A 36 14.89 6.31 -4.62
N GLN A 37 13.63 6.57 -4.94
CA GLN A 37 13.23 7.58 -5.90
C GLN A 37 12.26 8.52 -5.22
N TYR A 38 12.28 9.78 -5.61
CA TYR A 38 11.34 10.77 -5.11
C TYR A 38 10.62 11.38 -6.30
N GLY A 39 9.33 11.61 -6.16
CA GLY A 39 8.61 12.25 -7.24
C GLY A 39 7.12 12.24 -7.03
N THR A 40 6.43 12.91 -7.96
CA THR A 40 4.98 12.95 -7.97
C THR A 40 4.46 12.01 -9.04
N ILE A 41 3.31 11.40 -8.77
CA ILE A 41 2.75 10.44 -9.71
C ILE A 41 2.12 11.19 -10.87
N ARG A 42 2.52 10.83 -12.09
CA ARG A 42 1.95 11.39 -13.31
C ARG A 42 0.92 10.45 -13.92
N ASP A 43 1.25 9.18 -14.04
CA ASP A 43 0.36 8.20 -14.64
C ASP A 43 0.38 6.92 -13.84
N ILE A 44 -0.76 6.24 -13.83
CA ILE A 44 -0.92 4.97 -13.12
C ILE A 44 -1.35 3.93 -14.14
N GLY A 45 -0.48 2.96 -14.39
CA GLY A 45 -0.80 1.84 -15.26
C GLY A 45 -1.12 0.61 -14.45
N ARG A 46 -1.40 -0.46 -15.15
CA ARG A 46 -1.69 -1.72 -14.51
C ARG A 46 -0.45 -2.32 -13.87
N TYR A 47 0.69 -2.21 -14.55
CA TYR A 47 1.93 -2.84 -14.11
C TYR A 47 3.02 -1.84 -13.79
N GLU A 48 2.78 -0.55 -14.01
CA GLU A 48 3.82 0.45 -13.84
C GLU A 48 3.21 1.76 -13.40
N ILE A 49 4.04 2.64 -12.86
CA ILE A 49 3.66 4.03 -12.60
C ILE A 49 4.72 4.91 -13.20
N ASN A 50 4.30 6.08 -13.67
CA ASN A 50 5.20 7.11 -14.13
C ASN A 50 5.27 8.20 -13.07
N VAL A 51 6.48 8.52 -12.63
CA VAL A 51 6.68 9.58 -11.64
C VAL A 51 7.55 10.66 -12.23
N GLU A 52 7.33 11.86 -11.77
CA GLU A 52 8.07 13.01 -12.25
C GLU A 52 8.86 13.62 -11.11
N GLU A 53 10.15 13.88 -11.37
CA GLU A 53 11.00 14.58 -10.43
C GLU A 53 11.91 15.49 -11.23
N ASN A 54 11.88 16.80 -10.90
CA ASN A 54 12.75 17.80 -11.53
C ASN A 54 12.59 17.82 -13.04
N GLY A 55 11.35 17.67 -13.50
CA GLY A 55 11.06 17.71 -14.94
C GLY A 55 11.33 16.44 -15.70
N LYS A 56 11.83 15.42 -15.03
CA LYS A 56 12.09 14.12 -15.64
C LYS A 56 10.99 13.16 -15.27
N ILE A 57 10.56 12.36 -16.24
CA ILE A 57 9.55 11.33 -15.99
C ILE A 57 10.23 9.97 -16.04
N ILE A 58 10.02 9.19 -14.99
CA ILE A 58 10.61 7.87 -14.86
C ILE A 58 9.50 6.85 -14.74
N THR A 59 9.63 5.75 -15.47
CA THR A 59 8.70 4.64 -15.39
C THR A 59 9.23 3.62 -14.39
N LEU A 60 8.40 3.30 -13.39
CA LEU A 60 8.77 2.31 -12.38
C LEU A 60 7.81 1.14 -12.50
N LEU A 61 8.37 -0.05 -12.60
CA LEU A 61 7.56 -1.27 -12.66
C LEU A 61 7.12 -1.62 -11.25
N LYS A 62 5.83 -1.87 -11.08
CA LYS A 62 5.30 -2.12 -9.74
C LYS A 62 5.95 -3.31 -9.06
N GLN A 63 6.34 -4.32 -9.85
CA GLN A 63 6.98 -5.51 -9.27
C GLN A 63 8.35 -5.20 -8.69
N GLU A 64 8.96 -4.08 -9.08
CA GLU A 64 10.25 -3.66 -8.55
C GLU A 64 10.12 -2.70 -7.39
N ILE A 65 8.90 -2.32 -7.01
CA ILE A 65 8.68 -1.39 -5.92
C ILE A 65 8.40 -2.17 -4.65
N SER A 66 9.13 -1.84 -3.59
CA SER A 66 8.89 -2.41 -2.27
C SER A 66 7.76 -1.65 -1.58
N TYR A 67 7.87 -0.33 -1.50
CA TYR A 67 6.82 0.47 -0.90
C TYR A 67 6.92 1.92 -1.34
N LEU A 68 5.80 2.64 -1.16
CA LEU A 68 5.72 4.08 -1.39
C LEU A 68 5.37 4.75 -0.07
N SER A 69 6.00 5.89 0.20
CA SER A 69 5.82 6.58 1.46
C SER A 69 5.31 7.99 1.22
N ALA A 70 4.18 8.31 1.84
CA ALA A 70 3.62 9.65 1.81
C ALA A 70 4.03 10.38 3.09
N PRO A 71 4.32 11.68 3.02
CA PRO A 71 4.79 12.42 4.20
C PRO A 71 3.71 12.60 5.26
N HIS A 72 2.46 12.41 4.90
CA HIS A 72 1.34 12.48 5.82
C HIS A 72 0.24 11.56 5.28
N PRO A 73 -0.79 11.25 6.08
CA PRO A 73 -1.86 10.39 5.61
C PRO A 73 -2.60 11.04 4.44
N ILE A 74 -2.80 10.29 3.37
CA ILE A 74 -3.52 10.77 2.19
C ILE A 74 -4.73 9.92 1.88
N LEU A 75 -4.87 8.77 2.52
CA LEU A 75 -5.98 7.87 2.26
C LEU A 75 -6.62 7.48 3.58
N SER A 76 -7.92 7.63 3.65
CA SER A 76 -8.68 7.24 4.82
C SER A 76 -9.63 6.12 4.43
N VAL A 77 -9.55 5.01 5.15
CA VAL A 77 -10.37 3.85 4.83
C VAL A 77 -11.11 3.42 6.09
N PRO A 78 -12.34 2.91 5.94
CA PRO A 78 -13.07 2.42 7.09
C PRO A 78 -12.47 1.11 7.58
N PRO A 79 -12.67 0.77 8.87
CA PRO A 79 -12.19 -0.51 9.37
C PRO A 79 -12.92 -1.66 8.68
N PRO A 80 -12.29 -2.82 8.63
CA PRO A 80 -12.92 -3.96 7.99
C PRO A 80 -14.12 -4.44 8.80
N SER A 81 -15.12 -4.94 8.09
CA SER A 81 -16.34 -5.40 8.72
C SER A 81 -16.35 -6.89 8.96
N GLY A 82 -15.26 -7.57 8.71
CA GLY A 82 -15.21 -9.00 8.83
C GLY A 82 -14.86 -9.60 7.50
N ALA A 83 -14.11 -10.68 7.52
CA ALA A 83 -13.56 -11.21 6.27
C ALA A 83 -13.89 -12.67 6.13
N VAL A 84 -14.74 -12.99 5.17
CA VAL A 84 -14.96 -14.36 4.73
C VAL A 84 -14.85 -14.36 3.22
N ASP A 85 -14.43 -15.48 2.68
CA ASP A 85 -14.34 -15.57 1.22
C ASP A 85 -15.76 -15.76 0.65
N PRO A 86 -15.91 -15.72 -0.67
CA PRO A 86 -17.23 -15.85 -1.27
C PRO A 86 -17.94 -17.14 -0.93
N ALA A 87 -17.22 -18.17 -0.53
CA ALA A 87 -17.81 -19.43 -0.12
C ALA A 87 -18.22 -19.42 1.35
N GLY A 88 -18.00 -18.33 2.05
CA GLY A 88 -18.39 -18.22 3.44
C GLY A 88 -17.38 -18.76 4.41
N ARG A 89 -16.18 -19.11 3.95
CA ARG A 89 -15.15 -19.64 4.83
C ARG A 89 -14.23 -18.52 5.28
N PRO A 90 -13.78 -18.56 6.55
CA PRO A 90 -12.86 -17.54 7.02
C PRO A 90 -11.51 -17.67 6.32
N ASN A 91 -10.91 -16.53 6.06
CA ASN A 91 -9.57 -16.46 5.51
C ASN A 91 -8.62 -16.12 6.66
N VAL A 92 -7.69 -17.02 6.93
CA VAL A 92 -6.83 -16.89 8.11
C VAL A 92 -6.01 -15.61 8.03
N GLN A 93 -5.45 -15.30 6.87
CA GLN A 93 -4.67 -14.09 6.71
C GLN A 93 -5.54 -12.85 6.95
N GLN A 94 -6.73 -12.84 6.38
CA GLN A 94 -7.62 -11.70 6.56
C GLN A 94 -8.03 -11.54 8.01
N GLU A 95 -8.30 -12.65 8.70
CA GLU A 95 -8.66 -12.56 10.11
C GLU A 95 -7.54 -11.97 10.94
N PHE A 96 -6.31 -12.38 10.66
CA PHE A 96 -5.15 -11.87 11.36
C PHE A 96 -5.02 -10.36 11.13
N LEU A 97 -5.12 -9.94 9.87
CA LEU A 97 -4.96 -8.52 9.54
C LEU A 97 -6.12 -7.69 10.05
N ASP A 98 -7.36 -8.21 9.93
CA ASP A 98 -8.51 -7.48 10.43
C ASP A 98 -8.41 -7.25 11.93
N LYS A 99 -7.98 -8.26 12.66
CA LYS A 99 -7.82 -8.11 14.10
C LYS A 99 -6.75 -7.08 14.42
N ALA A 100 -5.64 -7.11 13.70
CA ALA A 100 -4.58 -6.14 13.92
C ALA A 100 -5.06 -4.72 13.66
N ILE A 101 -5.87 -4.53 12.63
CA ILE A 101 -6.42 -3.21 12.33
C ILE A 101 -7.35 -2.75 13.45
N ARG A 102 -8.27 -3.61 13.85
CA ARG A 102 -9.24 -3.23 14.87
C ARG A 102 -8.59 -2.91 16.20
N GLU A 103 -7.50 -3.58 16.51
CA GLU A 103 -6.83 -3.40 17.79
C GLU A 103 -5.64 -2.45 17.73
N ASN A 104 -5.43 -1.84 16.58
CA ASN A 104 -4.31 -0.90 16.38
C ASN A 104 -2.98 -1.51 16.80
N GLN A 105 -2.77 -2.75 16.41
CA GLN A 105 -1.56 -3.47 16.81
C GLN A 105 -0.40 -3.08 15.94
N PHE A 106 0.78 -3.00 16.55
CA PHE A 106 2.01 -2.89 15.78
C PHE A 106 2.35 -4.23 15.18
N LEU A 107 2.70 -4.19 13.91
CA LEU A 107 3.16 -5.38 13.20
C LEU A 107 4.61 -5.19 12.81
N THR A 108 5.35 -6.28 12.83
CA THR A 108 6.72 -6.28 12.33
C THR A 108 6.71 -6.98 10.98
N LEU A 109 7.17 -6.28 9.97
CA LEU A 109 7.25 -6.82 8.61
C LEU A 109 8.70 -7.11 8.28
N PHE A 110 8.96 -8.31 7.78
CA PHE A 110 10.27 -8.69 7.32
C PHE A 110 10.25 -8.65 5.80
N LEU A 111 11.13 -7.88 5.22
CA LEU A 111 11.15 -7.68 3.77
C LEU A 111 12.16 -8.61 3.13
N ILE A 112 11.93 -8.89 1.85
CA ILE A 112 12.81 -9.77 1.09
C ILE A 112 14.24 -9.26 1.10
N ASN A 113 14.42 -7.92 1.09
CA ASN A 113 15.76 -7.33 1.06
C ASN A 113 16.45 -7.32 2.43
N GLY A 114 15.84 -7.95 3.44
CA GLY A 114 16.44 -8.03 4.77
C GLY A 114 16.05 -6.94 5.73
N GLN A 115 15.29 -5.96 5.28
CA GLN A 115 14.85 -4.89 6.17
C GLN A 115 13.72 -5.37 7.06
N ARG A 116 13.62 -4.75 8.23
CA ARG A 116 12.57 -5.05 9.20
C ARG A 116 11.89 -3.74 9.56
N ILE A 117 10.57 -3.72 9.47
CA ILE A 117 9.76 -2.53 9.67
C ILE A 117 8.72 -2.81 10.75
N LYS A 118 8.50 -1.85 11.65
CA LYS A 118 7.47 -1.96 12.65
C LYS A 118 6.49 -0.82 12.45
N ALA A 119 5.21 -1.14 12.26
CA ALA A 119 4.22 -0.12 11.95
C ALA A 119 2.82 -0.63 12.29
N ILE A 120 1.86 0.29 12.27
CA ILE A 120 0.46 -0.05 12.50
C ILE A 120 -0.23 -0.18 11.16
N ILE A 121 -0.95 -1.29 10.95
CA ILE A 121 -1.66 -1.50 9.71
C ILE A 121 -3.00 -0.79 9.75
N GLU A 122 -3.32 -0.08 8.67
CA GLU A 122 -4.60 0.62 8.53
C GLU A 122 -5.57 -0.10 7.62
N ALA A 123 -5.06 -0.75 6.59
CA ALA A 123 -5.89 -1.41 5.60
C ALA A 123 -5.02 -2.34 4.76
N TYR A 124 -5.67 -3.14 3.93
CA TYR A 124 -4.96 -4.02 3.02
C TYR A 124 -5.87 -4.37 1.84
N ASP A 125 -5.25 -4.88 0.79
CA ASP A 125 -6.00 -5.50 -0.29
C ASP A 125 -5.25 -6.76 -0.71
N ASN A 126 -5.58 -7.32 -1.88
CA ASN A 126 -4.96 -8.57 -2.29
C ASN A 126 -3.46 -8.44 -2.52
N PHE A 127 -2.97 -7.25 -2.81
CA PHE A 127 -1.58 -7.05 -3.22
C PHE A 127 -0.79 -6.12 -2.34
N THR A 128 -1.45 -5.35 -1.47
CA THR A 128 -0.76 -4.30 -0.72
C THR A 128 -1.26 -4.21 0.71
N LEU A 129 -0.44 -3.57 1.55
CA LEU A 129 -0.78 -3.19 2.91
C LEU A 129 -0.61 -1.69 3.05
N LEU A 130 -1.55 -1.05 3.73
CA LEU A 130 -1.46 0.37 4.05
C LEU A 130 -1.08 0.48 5.51
N LEU A 131 0.07 1.10 5.76
CA LEU A 131 0.63 1.18 7.11
C LEU A 131 0.83 2.62 7.52
N LYS A 132 0.86 2.83 8.82
CA LYS A 132 1.07 4.15 9.38
C LYS A 132 2.25 4.08 10.34
N GLU A 133 3.16 5.05 10.20
CA GLU A 133 4.36 5.09 11.04
C GLU A 133 4.78 6.53 11.22
N GLY A 134 4.72 7.01 12.47
CA GLY A 134 5.26 8.33 12.79
C GLY A 134 4.66 9.47 11.98
N GLY A 135 3.36 9.44 11.74
CA GLY A 135 2.71 10.50 10.98
C GLY A 135 2.78 10.31 9.48
N LYS A 136 3.52 9.33 9.02
CA LYS A 136 3.63 9.01 7.60
C LYS A 136 2.71 7.86 7.26
N GLN A 137 2.39 7.75 5.98
CA GLN A 137 1.55 6.65 5.50
C GLN A 137 2.31 5.92 4.40
N HIS A 138 2.38 4.59 4.51
CA HIS A 138 3.16 3.77 3.59
C HIS A 138 2.26 2.75 2.92
N LEU A 139 2.48 2.58 1.63
CA LEU A 139 1.83 1.50 0.88
C LEU A 139 2.88 0.46 0.54
N TYR A 140 2.79 -0.72 1.17
CA TYR A 140 3.73 -1.81 0.95
C TYR A 140 3.15 -2.83 0.00
N TYR A 141 3.92 -3.23 -1.00
CA TYR A 141 3.51 -4.33 -1.87
C TYR A 141 3.82 -5.64 -1.18
N LYS A 142 2.85 -6.55 -1.18
CA LYS A 142 3.03 -7.83 -0.49
C LYS A 142 4.18 -8.63 -1.04
N HIS A 143 4.50 -8.45 -2.33
CA HIS A 143 5.60 -9.22 -2.92
C HIS A 143 6.96 -8.85 -2.32
N SER A 144 7.05 -7.76 -1.59
CA SER A 144 8.29 -7.39 -0.91
C SER A 144 8.39 -7.93 0.50
N ILE A 145 7.34 -8.57 1.00
CA ILE A 145 7.23 -9.00 2.39
C ILE A 145 7.35 -10.51 2.46
N THR A 146 8.23 -10.99 3.34
CA THR A 146 8.34 -12.43 3.57
C THR A 146 7.54 -12.89 4.78
N THR A 147 7.45 -12.06 5.82
CA THR A 147 6.84 -12.47 7.07
C THR A 147 6.22 -11.26 7.75
N ILE A 148 5.09 -11.48 8.41
CA ILE A 148 4.43 -10.47 9.23
C ILE A 148 4.23 -11.06 10.61
N ASN A 149 4.75 -10.39 11.64
CA ASN A 149 4.60 -10.79 13.04
C ASN A 149 3.91 -9.71 13.84
N ARG A 150 3.28 -10.13 14.91
CA ARG A 150 2.75 -9.20 15.89
C ARG A 150 3.77 -8.88 16.96
#